data_c4347a75e0940839ff3e8313650d5823
#
_entry.id   c4347a75e0940839ff3e8313650d5823
#
_cell.length_a   1.000
_cell.length_b   1.000
_cell.length_c   1.000
_cell.angle_alpha   90.00
_cell.angle_beta   90.00
_cell.angle_gamma   90.00
#
_symmetry.space_group_name_H-M   'P 1'
#
loop_
_entity.id
_entity.type
_entity.pdbx_description
1 polymer ?
#
loop_
_entity_poly.entity_id
_entity_poly.type
_entity_poly.pdbx_seq_one_letter_code
_entity_poly.pdbx_strand_id
1 'polypeptide(L)'
;MRALDLTIVATRGSAVESRHAVHAAVVASSGDLVAAAGSPDLVAHWRSCAKPFQVHPFLASGLFDALGWGESELALACASHGGEPEHVALAASMLRTIGLEEGDLACGAHEPLTARGARLLREQGRASSRLHNNCSGKHAAMLASARGHGWPSLGYELPGHPLQVAIRRSLARWTGVASGALEIATDGCGVPVFILSLRQMALAWARLQGEARVDRPAARILDAMARQPFLVGGTERFDTVLMEETDGAVVAKVGAEGVHCVLIREQGIALAIKVADGSPRAQYPAVLRLLQHLDALPHTLSARLQDLLVTPVRDTRGDIVGDIRPAA
;
A
#
# COMPACT_ATOMS: atom_id res chain seq x y z
N MET A 1 22.66 8.82 11.09
CA MET A 1 21.73 7.66 11.12
C MET A 1 21.34 7.37 12.57
N ARG A 2 20.06 7.35 12.89
CA ARG A 2 19.51 7.00 14.21
C ARG A 2 19.15 5.49 14.21
N ALA A 3 19.71 4.72 15.12
CA ALA A 3 19.32 3.32 15.34
C ALA A 3 18.12 3.26 16.28
N LEU A 4 17.12 2.45 15.92
CA LEU A 4 15.86 2.31 16.65
C LEU A 4 15.62 0.82 16.97
N ASP A 5 14.93 0.54 18.07
CA ASP A 5 14.34 -0.76 18.35
C ASP A 5 12.83 -0.70 17.99
N LEU A 6 12.41 -1.62 17.14
CA LEU A 6 11.03 -1.77 16.71
C LEU A 6 10.49 -3.17 17.02
N THR A 7 10.82 -3.73 18.17
CA THR A 7 10.21 -4.97 18.63
C THR A 7 8.76 -4.72 19.04
N ILE A 8 7.84 -5.51 18.50
CA ILE A 8 6.41 -5.50 18.88
C ILE A 8 6.14 -6.74 19.73
N VAL A 9 5.43 -6.55 20.82
CA VAL A 9 5.06 -7.64 21.74
C VAL A 9 3.55 -7.83 21.76
N ALA A 10 3.13 -9.08 21.84
CA ALA A 10 1.78 -9.45 22.25
C ALA A 10 1.82 -9.95 23.68
N THR A 11 0.92 -9.46 24.52
CA THR A 11 0.87 -9.82 25.95
C THR A 11 -0.40 -10.61 26.28
N ARG A 12 -0.34 -11.33 27.38
CA ARG A 12 -1.51 -11.90 28.06
C ARG A 12 -1.33 -11.65 29.55
N GLY A 13 -2.21 -10.82 30.13
CA GLY A 13 -1.96 -10.21 31.44
C GLY A 13 -0.65 -9.41 31.36
N SER A 14 0.21 -9.60 32.37
CA SER A 14 1.53 -8.95 32.42
C SER A 14 2.63 -9.69 31.65
N ALA A 15 2.37 -10.91 31.18
CA ALA A 15 3.37 -11.74 30.51
C ALA A 15 3.42 -11.48 29.00
N VAL A 16 4.63 -11.44 28.43
CA VAL A 16 4.82 -11.41 26.98
C VAL A 16 4.59 -12.83 26.44
N GLU A 17 3.60 -12.95 25.54
CA GLU A 17 3.22 -14.20 24.89
C GLU A 17 3.96 -14.39 23.56
N SER A 18 4.18 -13.29 22.81
CA SER A 18 4.89 -13.31 21.52
C SER A 18 5.74 -12.06 21.31
N ARG A 19 6.80 -12.18 20.51
CA ARG A 19 7.65 -11.07 20.08
C ARG A 19 7.78 -11.08 18.56
N HIS A 20 7.64 -9.91 17.93
CA HIS A 20 7.80 -9.69 16.50
C HIS A 20 8.94 -8.71 16.27
N ALA A 21 10.02 -9.16 15.67
CA ALA A 21 11.10 -8.29 15.22
C ALA A 21 10.65 -7.52 13.97
N VAL A 22 10.95 -6.24 13.91
CA VAL A 22 10.63 -5.39 12.76
C VAL A 22 11.91 -4.74 12.24
N HIS A 23 12.14 -4.89 10.95
CA HIS A 23 13.20 -4.21 10.22
C HIS A 23 12.64 -2.96 9.56
N ALA A 24 13.41 -1.87 9.53
CA ALA A 24 12.98 -0.62 8.92
C ALA A 24 14.16 0.15 8.31
N ALA A 25 13.87 0.84 7.21
CA ALA A 25 14.72 1.88 6.64
C ALA A 25 13.93 3.19 6.53
N VAL A 26 14.49 4.30 6.99
CA VAL A 26 13.98 5.66 6.79
C VAL A 26 14.96 6.41 5.91
N VAL A 27 14.53 6.88 4.75
CA VAL A 27 15.39 7.40 3.70
C VAL A 27 14.90 8.76 3.22
N ALA A 28 15.81 9.70 3.01
CA ALA A 28 15.54 10.98 2.34
C ALA A 28 15.56 10.81 0.81
N SER A 29 15.01 11.78 0.08
CA SER A 29 15.02 11.77 -1.39
C SER A 29 16.43 11.80 -2.00
N SER A 30 17.42 12.29 -1.26
CA SER A 30 18.86 12.21 -1.61
C SER A 30 19.41 10.79 -1.61
N GLY A 31 18.75 9.84 -0.93
CA GLY A 31 19.24 8.48 -0.69
C GLY A 31 19.89 8.27 0.67
N ASP A 32 20.00 9.34 1.47
CA ASP A 32 20.58 9.27 2.80
C ASP A 32 19.69 8.46 3.75
N LEU A 33 20.30 7.51 4.47
CA LEU A 33 19.64 6.75 5.52
C LEU A 33 19.53 7.59 6.79
N VAL A 34 18.33 8.07 7.10
CA VAL A 34 18.03 8.95 8.25
C VAL A 34 17.96 8.14 9.54
N ALA A 35 17.21 7.05 9.53
CA ALA A 35 17.05 6.14 10.65
C ALA A 35 16.88 4.70 10.17
N ALA A 36 17.13 3.75 11.07
CA ALA A 36 16.94 2.32 10.77
C ALA A 36 16.60 1.53 12.04
N ALA A 37 15.88 0.42 11.83
CA ALA A 37 15.70 -0.63 12.84
C ALA A 37 16.10 -1.98 12.24
N GLY A 38 16.78 -2.80 13.01
CA GLY A 38 17.27 -4.09 12.53
C GLY A 38 18.14 -3.93 11.27
N SER A 39 17.79 -4.63 10.18
CA SER A 39 18.52 -4.55 8.90
C SER A 39 17.77 -3.68 7.89
N PRO A 40 18.22 -2.45 7.58
CA PRO A 40 17.60 -1.60 6.56
C PRO A 40 17.79 -2.13 5.14
N ASP A 41 18.76 -3.01 4.93
CA ASP A 41 19.05 -3.63 3.64
C ASP A 41 18.41 -5.03 3.51
N LEU A 42 17.52 -5.42 4.44
CA LEU A 42 16.74 -6.65 4.33
C LEU A 42 15.95 -6.64 3.01
N VAL A 43 16.15 -7.69 2.23
CA VAL A 43 15.45 -7.89 0.95
C VAL A 43 14.09 -8.53 1.20
N ALA A 44 13.05 -7.98 0.60
CA ALA A 44 11.67 -8.44 0.73
C ALA A 44 10.86 -8.17 -0.55
N HIS A 45 9.73 -8.85 -0.67
CA HIS A 45 8.76 -8.58 -1.72
C HIS A 45 8.04 -7.25 -1.42
N TRP A 46 8.06 -6.31 -2.37
CA TRP A 46 7.47 -4.97 -2.16
C TRP A 46 5.95 -5.00 -2.05
N ARG A 47 5.34 -6.01 -2.64
CA ARG A 47 3.90 -6.25 -2.60
C ARG A 47 3.11 -5.00 -3.02
N SER A 48 1.96 -4.77 -2.38
CA SER A 48 1.06 -3.66 -2.72
C SER A 48 1.64 -2.26 -2.48
N CYS A 49 2.77 -2.13 -1.81
CA CYS A 49 3.46 -0.84 -1.67
C CYS A 49 4.03 -0.31 -3.01
N ALA A 50 4.11 -1.15 -4.05
CA ALA A 50 4.57 -0.77 -5.39
C ALA A 50 3.47 -0.12 -6.26
N LYS A 51 2.19 -0.18 -5.87
CA LYS A 51 1.06 0.22 -6.72
C LYS A 51 1.11 1.66 -7.25
N PRO A 52 1.49 2.69 -6.46
CA PRO A 52 1.64 4.05 -6.96
C PRO A 52 2.64 4.15 -8.13
N PHE A 53 3.70 3.37 -8.07
CA PHE A 53 4.72 3.32 -9.12
C PHE A 53 4.28 2.52 -10.35
N GLN A 54 3.38 1.54 -10.16
CA GLN A 54 2.83 0.74 -11.26
C GLN A 54 1.83 1.53 -12.10
N VAL A 55 1.10 2.50 -11.52
CA VAL A 55 0.18 3.39 -12.25
C VAL A 55 0.89 4.59 -12.89
N HIS A 56 2.06 4.99 -12.36
CA HIS A 56 2.78 6.18 -12.80
C HIS A 56 3.00 6.24 -14.32
N PRO A 57 3.52 5.21 -15.04
CA PRO A 57 3.74 5.29 -16.47
C PRO A 57 2.45 5.49 -17.27
N PHE A 58 1.32 4.96 -16.82
CA PHE A 58 0.02 5.18 -17.44
C PHE A 58 -0.43 6.65 -17.32
N LEU A 59 -0.28 7.22 -16.12
CA LEU A 59 -0.59 8.62 -15.89
C LEU A 59 0.35 9.55 -16.69
N ALA A 60 1.65 9.23 -16.73
CA ALA A 60 2.67 9.99 -17.45
C ALA A 60 2.48 9.98 -18.97
N SER A 61 1.84 8.96 -19.52
CA SER A 61 1.55 8.87 -20.96
C SER A 61 0.40 9.80 -21.42
N GLY A 62 -0.36 10.38 -20.49
CA GLY A 62 -1.58 11.18 -20.79
C GLY A 62 -2.82 10.33 -21.13
N LEU A 63 -2.68 9.02 -21.29
CA LEU A 63 -3.80 8.14 -21.65
C LEU A 63 -4.83 8.01 -20.51
N PHE A 64 -4.40 8.19 -19.27
CA PHE A 64 -5.29 8.24 -18.12
C PHE A 64 -6.28 9.42 -18.25
N ASP A 65 -5.76 10.61 -18.59
CA ASP A 65 -6.56 11.83 -18.75
C ASP A 65 -7.50 11.77 -19.97
N ALA A 66 -7.06 11.09 -21.01
CA ALA A 66 -7.87 10.89 -22.22
C ALA A 66 -9.16 10.07 -21.95
N LEU A 67 -9.21 9.29 -20.87
CA LEU A 67 -10.39 8.56 -20.43
C LEU A 67 -11.36 9.42 -19.60
N GLY A 68 -10.99 10.65 -19.26
CA GLY A 68 -11.75 11.52 -18.34
C GLY A 68 -11.70 11.05 -16.88
N TRP A 69 -10.74 10.20 -16.52
CA TRP A 69 -10.56 9.73 -15.16
C TRP A 69 -9.95 10.80 -14.25
N GLY A 70 -10.39 10.80 -12.99
CA GLY A 70 -9.99 11.77 -11.97
C GLY A 70 -9.25 11.18 -10.78
N GLU A 71 -9.33 11.88 -9.67
CA GLU A 71 -8.65 11.49 -8.41
C GLU A 71 -9.16 10.17 -7.86
N SER A 72 -10.45 9.87 -7.99
CA SER A 72 -11.05 8.64 -7.47
C SER A 72 -10.51 7.39 -8.16
N GLU A 73 -10.44 7.39 -9.50
CA GLU A 73 -9.88 6.30 -10.28
C GLU A 73 -8.39 6.14 -10.01
N LEU A 74 -7.67 7.25 -9.83
CA LEU A 74 -6.24 7.24 -9.52
C LEU A 74 -5.97 6.66 -8.13
N ALA A 75 -6.74 7.05 -7.12
CA ALA A 75 -6.67 6.50 -5.77
C ALA A 75 -6.96 5.00 -5.76
N LEU A 76 -8.03 4.58 -6.47
CA LEU A 76 -8.39 3.16 -6.57
C LEU A 76 -7.33 2.35 -7.33
N ALA A 77 -6.67 2.92 -8.34
CA ALA A 77 -5.55 2.28 -9.04
C ALA A 77 -4.34 2.02 -8.11
N CYS A 78 -4.14 2.87 -7.09
CA CYS A 78 -3.11 2.72 -6.07
C CYS A 78 -3.55 1.85 -4.88
N ALA A 79 -4.82 1.45 -4.81
CA ALA A 79 -5.45 0.89 -3.62
C ALA A 79 -5.08 -0.57 -3.30
N SER A 80 -5.17 -0.89 -2.02
CA SER A 80 -5.49 -2.24 -1.54
C SER A 80 -6.83 -2.16 -0.82
N HIS A 81 -7.88 -1.92 -1.60
CA HIS A 81 -9.19 -1.51 -1.09
C HIS A 81 -9.94 -2.62 -0.33
N GLY A 82 -10.87 -2.21 0.47
CA GLY A 82 -11.65 -3.07 1.36
C GLY A 82 -12.67 -3.99 0.68
N GLY A 83 -12.90 -3.86 -0.64
CA GLY A 83 -13.95 -4.61 -1.34
C GLY A 83 -15.36 -4.16 -0.99
N GLU A 84 -15.54 -2.91 -0.55
CA GLU A 84 -16.82 -2.31 -0.23
C GLU A 84 -17.60 -1.90 -1.49
N PRO A 85 -18.92 -1.69 -1.42
CA PRO A 85 -19.74 -1.40 -2.59
C PRO A 85 -19.22 -0.24 -3.45
N GLU A 86 -18.69 0.80 -2.82
CA GLU A 86 -18.13 1.99 -3.48
C GLU A 86 -16.87 1.62 -4.31
N HIS A 87 -16.00 0.77 -3.77
CA HIS A 87 -14.83 0.28 -4.48
C HIS A 87 -15.21 -0.59 -5.69
N VAL A 88 -16.15 -1.51 -5.47
CA VAL A 88 -16.66 -2.42 -6.49
C VAL A 88 -17.32 -1.65 -7.63
N ALA A 89 -18.17 -0.65 -7.29
CA ALA A 89 -18.85 0.18 -8.27
C ALA A 89 -17.87 1.00 -9.12
N LEU A 90 -16.84 1.58 -8.47
CA LEU A 90 -15.81 2.37 -9.17
C LEU A 90 -14.96 1.49 -10.08
N ALA A 91 -14.47 0.32 -9.59
CA ALA A 91 -13.71 -0.61 -10.42
C ALA A 91 -14.51 -1.09 -11.64
N ALA A 92 -15.80 -1.41 -11.45
CA ALA A 92 -16.70 -1.77 -12.55
C ALA A 92 -16.91 -0.60 -13.53
N SER A 93 -17.00 0.64 -13.04
CA SER A 93 -17.10 1.83 -13.89
C SER A 93 -15.84 2.04 -14.73
N MET A 94 -14.65 1.88 -14.12
CA MET A 94 -13.36 1.95 -14.81
C MET A 94 -13.30 0.94 -15.98
N LEU A 95 -13.73 -0.31 -15.75
CA LEU A 95 -13.77 -1.33 -16.82
C LEU A 95 -14.74 -0.95 -17.93
N ARG A 96 -15.96 -0.50 -17.59
CA ARG A 96 -16.95 -0.07 -18.60
C ARG A 96 -16.45 1.07 -19.46
N THR A 97 -15.76 2.06 -18.89
CA THR A 97 -15.18 3.20 -19.64
C THR A 97 -14.28 2.72 -20.78
N ILE A 98 -13.60 1.59 -20.60
CA ILE A 98 -12.72 1.02 -21.62
C ILE A 98 -13.35 -0.15 -22.40
N GLY A 99 -14.68 -0.36 -22.28
CA GLY A 99 -15.39 -1.42 -22.99
C GLY A 99 -14.98 -2.83 -22.57
N LEU A 100 -14.65 -3.01 -21.27
CA LEU A 100 -14.31 -4.29 -20.65
C LEU A 100 -15.25 -4.59 -19.48
N GLU A 101 -15.21 -5.83 -18.99
CA GLU A 101 -16.04 -6.30 -17.90
C GLU A 101 -15.22 -7.05 -16.84
N GLU A 102 -15.86 -7.51 -15.79
CA GLU A 102 -15.22 -8.21 -14.68
C GLU A 102 -14.44 -9.46 -15.14
N GLY A 103 -14.93 -10.16 -16.15
CA GLY A 103 -14.30 -11.35 -16.74
C GLY A 103 -12.89 -11.11 -17.28
N ASP A 104 -12.59 -9.86 -17.67
CA ASP A 104 -11.27 -9.46 -18.20
C ASP A 104 -10.20 -9.26 -17.13
N LEU A 105 -10.60 -9.16 -15.85
CA LEU A 105 -9.65 -9.05 -14.74
C LEU A 105 -8.88 -10.36 -14.54
N ALA A 106 -7.56 -10.33 -14.59
CA ALA A 106 -6.71 -11.49 -14.31
C ALA A 106 -6.65 -11.85 -12.81
N CYS A 107 -6.97 -10.90 -11.90
CA CYS A 107 -7.05 -11.22 -10.48
C CYS A 107 -8.27 -12.13 -10.20
N GLY A 108 -8.10 -13.08 -9.27
CA GLY A 108 -9.19 -13.96 -8.81
C GLY A 108 -10.18 -13.23 -7.91
N ALA A 109 -11.31 -13.90 -7.61
CA ALA A 109 -12.24 -13.46 -6.58
C ALA A 109 -11.57 -13.43 -5.21
N HIS A 110 -11.95 -12.47 -4.38
CA HIS A 110 -11.38 -12.31 -3.04
C HIS A 110 -12.47 -11.77 -2.09
N GLU A 111 -12.52 -12.31 -0.87
CA GLU A 111 -13.43 -11.77 0.15
C GLU A 111 -13.08 -10.31 0.48
N PRO A 112 -14.08 -9.44 0.72
CA PRO A 112 -13.83 -8.09 1.18
C PRO A 112 -12.90 -8.06 2.41
N LEU A 113 -11.92 -7.16 2.40
CA LEU A 113 -10.95 -7.03 3.50
C LEU A 113 -11.51 -6.25 4.70
N THR A 114 -12.61 -5.52 4.53
CA THR A 114 -13.27 -4.82 5.63
C THR A 114 -14.45 -5.60 6.18
N ALA A 115 -14.68 -5.49 7.48
CA ALA A 115 -15.86 -6.09 8.12
C ALA A 115 -17.18 -5.55 7.53
N ARG A 116 -17.21 -4.24 7.17
CA ARG A 116 -18.35 -3.60 6.50
C ARG A 116 -18.63 -4.27 5.14
N GLY A 117 -17.60 -4.40 4.30
CA GLY A 117 -17.75 -5.01 2.97
C GLY A 117 -18.21 -6.46 3.06
N ALA A 118 -17.58 -7.27 3.91
CA ALA A 118 -17.96 -8.67 4.11
C ALA A 118 -19.38 -8.82 4.67
N ARG A 119 -19.82 -7.95 5.58
CA ARG A 119 -21.19 -7.96 6.10
C ARG A 119 -22.21 -7.65 5.02
N LEU A 120 -22.02 -6.54 4.28
CA LEU A 120 -22.94 -6.11 3.22
C LEU A 120 -23.07 -7.15 2.11
N LEU A 121 -21.96 -7.81 1.75
CA LEU A 121 -21.97 -8.88 0.75
C LEU A 121 -22.82 -10.09 1.22
N ARG A 122 -22.66 -10.50 2.49
CA ARG A 122 -23.46 -11.58 3.10
C ARG A 122 -24.95 -11.21 3.18
N GLU A 123 -25.28 -9.97 3.59
CA GLU A 123 -26.66 -9.48 3.66
C GLU A 123 -27.37 -9.53 2.29
N GLN A 124 -26.61 -9.35 1.20
CA GLN A 124 -27.09 -9.47 -0.17
C GLN A 124 -27.19 -10.93 -0.66
N GLY A 125 -26.76 -11.91 0.12
CA GLY A 125 -26.72 -13.32 -0.30
C GLY A 125 -25.78 -13.58 -1.50
N ARG A 126 -24.79 -12.72 -1.73
CA ARG A 126 -23.88 -12.78 -2.89
C ARG A 126 -22.53 -13.37 -2.49
N ALA A 127 -21.91 -14.09 -3.42
CA ALA A 127 -20.52 -14.50 -3.31
C ALA A 127 -19.58 -13.34 -3.69
N SER A 128 -18.36 -13.38 -3.18
CA SER A 128 -17.29 -12.48 -3.61
C SER A 128 -16.93 -12.74 -5.08
N SER A 129 -16.52 -11.68 -5.75
CA SER A 129 -16.17 -11.70 -7.16
C SER A 129 -14.79 -11.06 -7.40
N ARG A 130 -14.31 -11.04 -8.64
CA ARG A 130 -13.04 -10.40 -9.01
C ARG A 130 -13.04 -8.89 -8.71
N LEU A 131 -14.19 -8.23 -8.77
CA LEU A 131 -14.32 -6.81 -8.40
C LEU A 131 -14.09 -6.57 -6.90
N HIS A 132 -14.36 -7.56 -6.04
CA HIS A 132 -14.09 -7.46 -4.60
C HIS A 132 -12.61 -7.67 -4.26
N ASN A 133 -11.80 -8.18 -5.19
CA ASN A 133 -10.36 -8.29 -5.01
C ASN A 133 -9.74 -6.91 -4.74
N ASN A 134 -8.96 -6.79 -3.69
CA ASN A 134 -8.33 -5.53 -3.27
C ASN A 134 -7.38 -4.90 -4.32
N CYS A 135 -7.14 -5.61 -5.41
CA CYS A 135 -6.33 -5.15 -6.54
C CYS A 135 -7.16 -4.83 -7.80
N SER A 136 -8.51 -4.95 -7.78
CA SER A 136 -9.34 -4.80 -8.97
C SER A 136 -9.17 -3.43 -9.65
N GLY A 137 -9.06 -2.33 -8.88
CA GLY A 137 -8.78 -1.01 -9.40
C GLY A 137 -7.42 -0.90 -10.11
N LYS A 138 -6.37 -1.49 -9.53
CA LYS A 138 -5.06 -1.60 -10.18
C LYS A 138 -5.16 -2.37 -11.50
N HIS A 139 -5.86 -3.49 -11.52
CA HIS A 139 -6.03 -4.30 -12.73
C HIS A 139 -6.85 -3.57 -13.79
N ALA A 140 -7.90 -2.84 -13.42
CA ALA A 140 -8.66 -1.98 -14.34
C ALA A 140 -7.76 -0.88 -14.97
N ALA A 141 -6.90 -0.24 -14.16
CA ALA A 141 -5.93 0.74 -14.66
C ALA A 141 -4.87 0.11 -15.58
N MET A 142 -4.40 -1.10 -15.29
CA MET A 142 -3.48 -1.85 -16.14
C MET A 142 -4.10 -2.21 -17.49
N LEU A 143 -5.36 -2.68 -17.50
CA LEU A 143 -6.11 -2.95 -18.72
C LEU A 143 -6.34 -1.67 -19.53
N ALA A 144 -6.69 -0.56 -18.88
CA ALA A 144 -6.84 0.73 -19.53
C ALA A 144 -5.53 1.21 -20.18
N SER A 145 -4.42 1.07 -19.47
CA SER A 145 -3.09 1.37 -20.02
C SER A 145 -2.76 0.50 -21.22
N ALA A 146 -3.00 -0.81 -21.14
CA ALA A 146 -2.73 -1.72 -22.26
C ALA A 146 -3.56 -1.33 -23.50
N ARG A 147 -4.87 -1.11 -23.35
CA ARG A 147 -5.74 -0.69 -24.45
C ARG A 147 -5.35 0.65 -25.05
N GLY A 148 -5.08 1.64 -24.20
CA GLY A 148 -4.69 2.98 -24.65
C GLY A 148 -3.39 2.99 -25.45
N HIS A 149 -2.46 2.07 -25.18
CA HIS A 149 -1.23 1.89 -25.94
C HIS A 149 -1.40 0.96 -27.17
N GLY A 150 -2.57 0.37 -27.38
CA GLY A 150 -2.78 -0.62 -28.44
C GLY A 150 -2.14 -1.98 -28.15
N TRP A 151 -1.82 -2.29 -26.90
CA TRP A 151 -1.31 -3.59 -26.49
C TRP A 151 -2.45 -4.59 -26.24
N PRO A 152 -2.21 -5.90 -26.33
CA PRO A 152 -3.22 -6.92 -26.02
C PRO A 152 -3.76 -6.75 -24.60
N SER A 153 -5.05 -6.96 -24.39
CA SER A 153 -5.62 -7.04 -23.03
C SER A 153 -5.37 -8.40 -22.39
N LEU A 154 -5.29 -9.47 -23.19
CA LEU A 154 -5.00 -10.82 -22.72
C LEU A 154 -3.54 -10.94 -22.32
N GLY A 155 -3.27 -11.52 -21.14
CA GLY A 155 -1.93 -11.73 -20.63
C GLY A 155 -1.25 -10.46 -20.11
N TYR A 156 -2.00 -9.38 -19.89
CA TYR A 156 -1.45 -8.11 -19.36
C TYR A 156 -0.74 -8.27 -18.01
N GLU A 157 -1.06 -9.31 -17.27
CA GLU A 157 -0.45 -9.68 -15.99
C GLU A 157 0.91 -10.39 -16.14
N LEU A 158 1.24 -10.91 -17.32
CA LEU A 158 2.44 -11.72 -17.54
C LEU A 158 3.70 -10.86 -17.60
N PRO A 159 4.85 -11.30 -17.02
CA PRO A 159 6.07 -10.50 -16.95
C PRO A 159 6.61 -10.00 -18.30
N GLY A 160 6.39 -10.75 -19.38
CA GLY A 160 6.83 -10.40 -20.73
C GLY A 160 5.88 -9.48 -21.50
N HIS A 161 4.69 -9.17 -20.93
CA HIS A 161 3.75 -8.28 -21.59
C HIS A 161 4.31 -6.83 -21.67
N PRO A 162 4.09 -6.09 -22.78
CA PRO A 162 4.61 -4.72 -22.95
C PRO A 162 4.30 -3.80 -21.79
N LEU A 163 3.11 -3.89 -21.19
CA LEU A 163 2.72 -3.15 -20.00
C LEU A 163 3.64 -3.41 -18.81
N GLN A 164 3.92 -4.69 -18.49
CA GLN A 164 4.76 -5.05 -17.35
C GLN A 164 6.23 -4.67 -17.60
N VAL A 165 6.69 -4.75 -18.84
CA VAL A 165 7.99 -4.23 -19.24
C VAL A 165 8.08 -2.72 -19.05
N ALA A 166 7.04 -1.95 -19.43
CA ALA A 166 6.98 -0.50 -19.21
C ALA A 166 6.97 -0.15 -17.72
N ILE A 167 6.19 -0.86 -16.91
CA ILE A 167 6.16 -0.71 -15.43
C ILE A 167 7.56 -0.99 -14.85
N ARG A 168 8.20 -2.08 -15.23
CA ARG A 168 9.54 -2.46 -14.75
C ARG A 168 10.59 -1.41 -15.09
N ARG A 169 10.52 -0.82 -16.29
CA ARG A 169 11.39 0.29 -16.69
C ARG A 169 11.16 1.55 -15.87
N SER A 170 9.90 1.88 -15.60
CA SER A 170 9.54 3.01 -14.74
C SER A 170 10.07 2.83 -13.32
N LEU A 171 9.95 1.63 -12.76
CA LEU A 171 10.43 1.31 -11.40
C LEU A 171 11.94 1.50 -11.23
N ALA A 172 12.73 1.26 -12.28
CA ALA A 172 14.18 1.47 -12.24
C ALA A 172 14.55 2.91 -11.87
N ARG A 173 13.79 3.90 -12.37
CA ARG A 173 13.98 5.33 -12.05
C ARG A 173 13.80 5.58 -10.55
N TRP A 174 12.78 5.00 -9.95
CA TRP A 174 12.40 5.27 -8.56
C TRP A 174 13.29 4.53 -7.56
N THR A 175 13.59 3.28 -7.85
CA THR A 175 14.36 2.40 -6.94
C THR A 175 15.87 2.58 -7.04
N GLY A 176 16.35 3.11 -8.16
CA GLY A 176 17.78 3.16 -8.47
C GLY A 176 18.36 1.80 -8.91
N VAL A 177 17.52 0.79 -9.10
CA VAL A 177 17.93 -0.54 -9.58
C VAL A 177 17.68 -0.63 -11.07
N ALA A 178 18.69 -1.03 -11.85
CA ALA A 178 18.52 -1.22 -13.29
C ALA A 178 17.37 -2.18 -13.59
N SER A 179 16.55 -1.87 -14.62
CA SER A 179 15.34 -2.66 -14.90
C SER A 179 15.63 -4.16 -15.15
N GLY A 180 16.79 -4.49 -15.74
CA GLY A 180 17.24 -5.88 -15.94
C GLY A 180 17.66 -6.60 -14.65
N ALA A 181 18.05 -5.84 -13.62
CA ALA A 181 18.46 -6.38 -12.32
C ALA A 181 17.32 -6.42 -11.29
N LEU A 182 16.14 -5.87 -11.60
CA LEU A 182 14.96 -5.99 -10.74
C LEU A 182 14.51 -7.45 -10.71
N GLU A 183 14.66 -8.09 -9.56
CA GLU A 183 14.11 -9.43 -9.34
C GLU A 183 12.59 -9.36 -9.23
N ILE A 184 11.91 -10.37 -9.79
CA ILE A 184 10.45 -10.46 -9.80
C ILE A 184 9.99 -11.86 -9.40
N ALA A 185 8.82 -11.91 -8.78
CA ALA A 185 8.03 -13.12 -8.57
C ALA A 185 6.58 -12.83 -8.98
N THR A 186 5.66 -13.75 -8.74
CA THR A 186 4.23 -13.55 -8.99
C THR A 186 3.53 -13.16 -7.68
N ASP A 187 2.80 -12.04 -7.69
CA ASP A 187 1.97 -11.62 -6.55
C ASP A 187 0.68 -12.43 -6.47
N GLY A 188 0.00 -12.38 -5.31
CA GLY A 188 -1.27 -13.07 -5.08
C GLY A 188 -2.39 -12.68 -6.05
N CYS A 189 -2.30 -11.54 -6.73
CA CYS A 189 -3.24 -11.12 -7.76
C CYS A 189 -2.79 -11.46 -9.21
N GLY A 190 -1.70 -12.19 -9.38
CA GLY A 190 -1.22 -12.69 -10.68
C GLY A 190 -0.20 -11.80 -11.40
N VAL A 191 -0.03 -10.52 -11.03
CA VAL A 191 0.94 -9.63 -11.67
C VAL A 191 2.34 -9.77 -11.06
N PRO A 192 3.41 -9.28 -11.72
CA PRO A 192 4.74 -9.25 -11.14
C PRO A 192 4.80 -8.49 -9.81
N VAL A 193 5.47 -9.07 -8.82
CA VAL A 193 5.90 -8.42 -7.58
C VAL A 193 7.41 -8.25 -7.64
N PHE A 194 7.90 -7.10 -7.17
CA PHE A 194 9.31 -6.74 -7.19
C PHE A 194 9.96 -7.06 -5.85
N ILE A 195 11.20 -7.53 -5.90
CA ILE A 195 11.99 -7.91 -4.73
C ILE A 195 13.09 -6.86 -4.58
N LEU A 196 13.10 -6.17 -3.43
CA LEU A 196 13.95 -5.00 -3.16
C LEU A 196 14.37 -4.98 -1.69
N SER A 197 15.45 -4.27 -1.38
CA SER A 197 15.75 -3.96 0.02
C SER A 197 14.78 -2.90 0.56
N LEU A 198 14.59 -2.87 1.90
CA LEU A 198 13.77 -1.84 2.55
C LEU A 198 14.27 -0.43 2.23
N ARG A 199 15.59 -0.25 2.16
CA ARG A 199 16.21 1.02 1.74
C ARG A 199 15.77 1.44 0.34
N GLN A 200 15.75 0.52 -0.63
CA GLN A 200 15.32 0.82 -2.00
C GLN A 200 13.82 1.12 -2.08
N MET A 201 12.99 0.42 -1.28
CA MET A 201 11.56 0.70 -1.17
C MET A 201 11.30 2.10 -0.60
N ALA A 202 11.97 2.45 0.51
CA ALA A 202 11.86 3.77 1.12
C ALA A 202 12.38 4.87 0.19
N LEU A 203 13.53 4.65 -0.48
CA LEU A 203 14.08 5.59 -1.45
C LEU A 203 13.10 5.90 -2.59
N ALA A 204 12.43 4.89 -3.13
CA ALA A 204 11.45 5.10 -4.18
C ALA A 204 10.31 6.03 -3.70
N TRP A 205 9.76 5.82 -2.51
CA TRP A 205 8.72 6.66 -1.93
C TRP A 205 9.21 8.09 -1.63
N ALA A 206 10.44 8.25 -1.11
CA ALA A 206 11.03 9.56 -0.87
C ALA A 206 11.27 10.33 -2.18
N ARG A 207 11.74 9.66 -3.23
CA ARG A 207 11.91 10.23 -4.57
C ARG A 207 10.57 10.64 -5.20
N LEU A 208 9.50 9.86 -5.01
CA LEU A 208 8.17 10.21 -5.51
C LEU A 208 7.72 11.59 -4.98
N GLN A 209 7.96 11.89 -3.69
CA GLN A 209 7.72 13.22 -3.10
C GLN A 209 8.73 14.25 -3.59
N GLY A 210 10.00 13.91 -3.62
CA GLY A 210 11.06 14.84 -4.03
C GLY A 210 10.87 15.36 -5.47
N GLU A 211 10.39 14.50 -6.36
CA GLU A 211 10.13 14.83 -7.75
C GLU A 211 8.74 15.43 -8.01
N ALA A 212 7.80 15.38 -7.04
CA ALA A 212 6.42 15.85 -7.22
C ALA A 212 6.30 17.33 -7.65
N ARG A 213 7.32 18.15 -7.43
CA ARG A 213 7.33 19.55 -7.88
C ARG A 213 7.52 19.69 -9.40
N VAL A 214 8.17 18.74 -10.05
CA VAL A 214 8.50 18.76 -11.49
C VAL A 214 7.84 17.61 -12.25
N ASP A 215 7.50 16.53 -11.59
CA ASP A 215 6.78 15.37 -12.12
C ASP A 215 5.30 15.48 -11.70
N ARG A 216 4.48 16.08 -12.57
CA ARG A 216 3.04 16.24 -12.31
C ARG A 216 2.32 14.91 -12.04
N PRO A 217 2.59 13.79 -12.73
CA PRO A 217 2.07 12.47 -12.39
C PRO A 217 2.37 12.04 -10.95
N ALA A 218 3.61 12.23 -10.47
CA ALA A 218 3.98 11.91 -9.09
C ALA A 218 3.17 12.72 -8.07
N ALA A 219 3.03 14.04 -8.29
CA ALA A 219 2.21 14.90 -7.44
C ALA A 219 0.76 14.42 -7.39
N ARG A 220 0.14 14.14 -8.54
CA ARG A 220 -1.25 13.70 -8.65
C ARG A 220 -1.49 12.36 -7.93
N ILE A 221 -0.56 11.42 -8.02
CA ILE A 221 -0.64 10.13 -7.32
C ILE A 221 -0.69 10.36 -5.81
N LEU A 222 0.24 11.15 -5.28
CA LEU A 222 0.30 11.43 -3.83
C LEU A 222 -0.94 12.19 -3.35
N ASP A 223 -1.39 13.18 -4.12
CA ASP A 223 -2.57 13.98 -3.79
C ASP A 223 -3.86 13.14 -3.86
N ALA A 224 -4.02 12.29 -4.86
CA ALA A 224 -5.18 11.40 -4.96
C ALA A 224 -5.24 10.41 -3.78
N MET A 225 -4.11 9.82 -3.38
CA MET A 225 -4.07 8.95 -2.21
C MET A 225 -4.40 9.71 -0.92
N ALA A 226 -3.84 10.90 -0.73
CA ALA A 226 -4.06 11.72 0.46
C ALA A 226 -5.50 12.23 0.59
N ARG A 227 -6.15 12.61 -0.53
CA ARG A 227 -7.51 13.16 -0.54
C ARG A 227 -8.60 12.10 -0.60
N GLN A 228 -8.26 10.87 -1.02
CA GLN A 228 -9.21 9.76 -1.17
C GLN A 228 -8.78 8.54 -0.33
N PRO A 229 -8.47 8.70 0.98
CA PRO A 229 -7.92 7.62 1.79
C PRO A 229 -8.88 6.42 1.90
N PHE A 230 -10.19 6.66 1.91
CA PHE A 230 -11.19 5.60 1.88
C PHE A 230 -11.06 4.73 0.61
N LEU A 231 -10.87 5.32 -0.56
CA LEU A 231 -10.69 4.57 -1.80
C LEU A 231 -9.38 3.78 -1.83
N VAL A 232 -8.35 4.24 -1.11
CA VAL A 232 -7.06 3.53 -0.99
C VAL A 232 -7.16 2.31 -0.07
N GLY A 233 -7.86 2.43 1.06
CA GLY A 233 -7.92 1.39 2.10
C GLY A 233 -9.31 0.80 2.31
N GLY A 234 -10.29 1.63 2.63
CA GLY A 234 -11.65 1.27 3.06
C GLY A 234 -11.92 1.62 4.51
N THR A 235 -13.12 1.33 4.97
CA THR A 235 -13.59 1.63 6.32
C THR A 235 -12.68 1.02 7.38
N GLU A 236 -12.18 1.85 8.31
CA GLU A 236 -11.35 1.48 9.46
C GLU A 236 -10.02 0.77 9.10
N ARG A 237 -9.61 0.85 7.83
CA ARG A 237 -8.29 0.34 7.44
C ARG A 237 -7.18 1.31 7.91
N PHE A 238 -6.04 0.75 8.27
CA PHE A 238 -4.92 1.52 8.81
C PHE A 238 -4.50 2.70 7.91
N ASP A 239 -4.32 2.45 6.60
CA ASP A 239 -3.92 3.49 5.65
C ASP A 239 -4.95 4.63 5.60
N THR A 240 -6.25 4.28 5.64
CA THR A 240 -7.36 5.24 5.69
C THR A 240 -7.28 6.09 6.95
N VAL A 241 -7.24 5.43 8.11
CA VAL A 241 -7.18 6.12 9.42
C VAL A 241 -5.96 7.03 9.50
N LEU A 242 -4.78 6.54 9.13
CA LEU A 242 -3.54 7.32 9.23
C LEU A 242 -3.56 8.56 8.32
N MET A 243 -4.01 8.42 7.08
CA MET A 243 -4.08 9.54 6.12
C MET A 243 -5.15 10.56 6.53
N GLU A 244 -6.32 10.12 7.04
CA GLU A 244 -7.36 11.00 7.58
C GLU A 244 -6.88 11.79 8.80
N GLU A 245 -6.32 11.11 9.80
CA GLU A 245 -5.90 11.70 11.08
C GLU A 245 -4.66 12.61 10.96
N THR A 246 -3.95 12.54 9.85
CA THR A 246 -2.81 13.41 9.52
C THR A 246 -3.15 14.43 8.43
N ASP A 247 -4.41 14.53 8.01
CA ASP A 247 -4.86 15.42 6.91
C ASP A 247 -3.98 15.28 5.66
N GLY A 248 -3.57 14.05 5.34
CA GLY A 248 -2.72 13.75 4.19
C GLY A 248 -1.26 14.20 4.30
N ALA A 249 -0.81 14.72 5.45
CA ALA A 249 0.60 15.01 5.71
C ALA A 249 1.46 13.73 5.65
N VAL A 250 0.86 12.61 5.98
CA VAL A 250 1.44 11.27 5.85
C VAL A 250 0.66 10.49 4.79
N VAL A 251 1.37 9.91 3.80
CA VAL A 251 0.77 9.02 2.80
C VAL A 251 1.26 7.60 3.04
N ALA A 252 0.35 6.67 3.23
CA ALA A 252 0.66 5.30 3.61
C ALA A 252 0.19 4.28 2.58
N LYS A 253 0.93 3.18 2.47
CA LYS A 253 0.51 2.04 1.66
C LYS A 253 0.89 0.71 2.31
N VAL A 254 -0.12 -0.05 2.67
CA VAL A 254 0.04 -1.39 3.19
C VAL A 254 0.49 -2.37 2.11
N GLY A 255 1.41 -3.26 2.44
CA GLY A 255 1.74 -4.47 1.72
C GLY A 255 1.38 -5.72 2.54
N ALA A 256 1.20 -6.85 1.89
CA ALA A 256 1.04 -8.13 2.57
C ALA A 256 2.35 -8.56 3.26
N GLU A 257 2.27 -9.56 4.15
CA GLU A 257 3.41 -10.15 4.84
C GLU A 257 4.19 -9.14 5.70
N GLY A 258 3.49 -8.21 6.35
CA GLY A 258 4.10 -7.25 7.26
C GLY A 258 4.98 -6.19 6.57
N VAL A 259 4.82 -5.95 5.27
CA VAL A 259 5.49 -4.87 4.54
C VAL A 259 4.61 -3.62 4.56
N HIS A 260 5.19 -2.47 4.86
CA HIS A 260 4.51 -1.19 4.81
C HIS A 260 5.46 -0.09 4.32
N CYS A 261 4.98 0.79 3.46
CA CYS A 261 5.70 2.00 3.08
C CYS A 261 4.88 3.23 3.48
N VAL A 262 5.56 4.24 4.00
CA VAL A 262 4.95 5.50 4.42
C VAL A 262 5.85 6.66 4.02
N LEU A 263 5.22 7.71 3.52
CA LEU A 263 5.85 8.97 3.15
C LEU A 263 5.43 10.05 4.15
N ILE A 264 6.39 10.80 4.67
CA ILE A 264 6.16 12.02 5.48
C ILE A 264 6.44 13.21 4.56
N ARG A 265 5.36 13.83 4.06
CA ARG A 265 5.43 14.79 2.94
C ARG A 265 6.26 16.03 3.26
N GLU A 266 6.03 16.65 4.42
CA GLU A 266 6.73 17.88 4.82
C GLU A 266 8.22 17.67 5.02
N GLN A 267 8.60 16.52 5.60
CA GLN A 267 10.00 16.18 5.86
C GLN A 267 10.72 15.67 4.60
N GLY A 268 9.99 15.29 3.54
CA GLY A 268 10.57 14.71 2.32
C GLY A 268 11.28 13.38 2.55
N ILE A 269 10.91 12.64 3.60
CA ILE A 269 11.46 11.33 3.94
C ILE A 269 10.39 10.25 3.84
N ALA A 270 10.82 9.05 3.53
CA ALA A 270 9.94 7.90 3.53
C ALA A 270 10.54 6.74 4.32
N LEU A 271 9.67 5.89 4.81
CA LEU A 271 10.04 4.67 5.51
C LEU A 271 9.49 3.43 4.81
N ALA A 272 10.19 2.33 4.93
CA ALA A 272 9.72 1.00 4.60
C ALA A 272 10.02 0.07 5.78
N ILE A 273 9.04 -0.72 6.18
CA ILE A 273 9.19 -1.73 7.23
C ILE A 273 8.91 -3.13 6.71
N LYS A 274 9.47 -4.12 7.40
CA LYS A 274 9.15 -5.54 7.27
C LYS A 274 9.08 -6.16 8.66
N VAL A 275 7.91 -6.67 9.02
CA VAL A 275 7.78 -7.57 10.16
C VAL A 275 8.43 -8.91 9.78
N ALA A 276 9.42 -9.37 10.52
CA ALA A 276 10.27 -10.50 10.13
C ALA A 276 9.48 -11.78 9.83
N ASP A 277 8.49 -12.10 10.65
CA ASP A 277 7.61 -13.27 10.51
C ASP A 277 6.36 -13.03 9.63
N GLY A 278 6.21 -11.81 9.08
CA GLY A 278 5.08 -11.44 8.24
C GLY A 278 3.76 -11.16 8.99
N SER A 279 3.76 -11.21 10.32
CA SER A 279 2.54 -11.05 11.12
C SER A 279 1.89 -9.66 10.94
N PRO A 280 0.64 -9.58 10.46
CA PRO A 280 -0.01 -8.28 10.24
C PRO A 280 -0.32 -7.54 11.54
N ARG A 281 -0.47 -8.26 12.67
CA ARG A 281 -0.78 -7.63 13.97
C ARG A 281 0.35 -6.75 14.52
N ALA A 282 1.59 -6.98 14.08
CA ALA A 282 2.73 -6.18 14.49
C ALA A 282 3.00 -4.99 13.54
N GLN A 283 2.41 -4.99 12.37
CA GLN A 283 2.69 -4.04 11.30
C GLN A 283 2.30 -2.61 11.68
N TYR A 284 1.10 -2.40 12.17
CA TYR A 284 0.56 -1.07 12.45
C TYR A 284 1.17 -0.42 13.69
N PRO A 285 1.31 -1.13 14.83
CA PRO A 285 2.05 -0.59 15.97
C PRO A 285 3.49 -0.20 15.63
N ALA A 286 4.16 -0.97 14.77
CA ALA A 286 5.52 -0.65 14.34
C ALA A 286 5.59 0.62 13.49
N VAL A 287 4.67 0.80 12.54
CA VAL A 287 4.59 2.02 11.73
C VAL A 287 4.34 3.23 12.62
N LEU A 288 3.32 3.18 13.50
CA LEU A 288 3.00 4.30 14.40
C LEU A 288 4.15 4.63 15.34
N ARG A 289 4.82 3.62 15.91
CA ARG A 289 5.99 3.84 16.77
C ARG A 289 7.12 4.52 16.01
N LEU A 290 7.36 4.13 14.76
CA LEU A 290 8.39 4.76 13.93
C LEU A 290 8.02 6.20 13.59
N LEU A 291 6.76 6.48 13.26
CA LEU A 291 6.27 7.84 13.00
C LEU A 291 6.34 8.73 14.25
N GLN A 292 6.10 8.20 15.46
CA GLN A 292 6.34 8.92 16.72
C GLN A 292 7.81 9.30 16.87
N HIS A 293 8.75 8.39 16.59
CA HIS A 293 10.19 8.66 16.65
C HIS A 293 10.67 9.70 15.64
N LEU A 294 9.88 9.94 14.59
CA LEU A 294 10.16 10.90 13.53
C LEU A 294 9.37 12.20 13.70
N ASP A 295 8.64 12.36 14.80
CA ASP A 295 7.77 13.51 15.08
C ASP A 295 6.77 13.79 13.93
N ALA A 296 6.24 12.71 13.33
CA ALA A 296 5.35 12.77 12.16
C ALA A 296 3.88 12.47 12.48
N LEU A 297 3.53 12.41 13.77
CA LEU A 297 2.16 12.25 14.24
C LEU A 297 1.75 13.44 15.11
N PRO A 298 0.44 13.72 15.25
CA PRO A 298 -0.05 14.68 16.22
C PRO A 298 0.45 14.36 17.64
N HIS A 299 0.78 15.40 18.42
CA HIS A 299 1.23 15.23 19.82
C HIS A 299 0.25 14.43 20.68
N THR A 300 -1.05 14.60 20.42
CA THR A 300 -2.10 13.81 21.06
C THR A 300 -2.73 12.93 19.99
N LEU A 301 -2.58 11.62 20.12
CA LEU A 301 -3.21 10.67 19.21
C LEU A 301 -4.71 10.61 19.47
N SER A 302 -5.50 10.51 18.40
CA SER A 302 -6.92 10.17 18.48
C SER A 302 -7.13 8.77 19.05
N ALA A 303 -8.33 8.48 19.52
CA ALA A 303 -8.67 7.12 19.99
C ALA A 303 -8.41 6.06 18.92
N ARG A 304 -8.71 6.36 17.63
CA ARG A 304 -8.46 5.45 16.50
C ARG A 304 -6.98 5.10 16.36
N LEU A 305 -6.09 6.09 16.42
CA LEU A 305 -4.65 5.87 16.33
C LEU A 305 -4.09 5.19 17.60
N GLN A 306 -4.64 5.50 18.78
CA GLN A 306 -4.25 4.83 20.02
C GLN A 306 -4.57 3.33 19.98
N ASP A 307 -5.77 2.95 19.53
CA ASP A 307 -6.18 1.55 19.38
C ASP A 307 -5.33 0.78 18.37
N LEU A 308 -4.79 1.48 17.35
CA LEU A 308 -3.86 0.90 16.38
C LEU A 308 -2.43 0.80 16.90
N LEU A 309 -2.01 1.70 17.80
CA LEU A 309 -0.69 1.67 18.44
C LEU A 309 -0.61 0.61 19.55
N VAL A 310 -1.68 0.51 20.34
CA VAL A 310 -1.83 -0.46 21.43
C VAL A 310 -3.16 -1.20 21.21
N THR A 311 -3.08 -2.29 20.43
CA THR A 311 -4.27 -3.03 20.05
C THR A 311 -4.68 -4.00 21.16
N PRO A 312 -5.90 -3.88 21.72
CA PRO A 312 -6.35 -4.77 22.79
C PRO A 312 -6.56 -6.21 22.29
N VAL A 313 -6.05 -7.16 23.05
CA VAL A 313 -6.35 -8.60 22.87
C VAL A 313 -7.55 -8.95 23.75
N ARG A 314 -8.60 -9.49 23.12
CA ARG A 314 -9.85 -9.84 23.81
C ARG A 314 -10.05 -11.35 23.86
N ASP A 315 -10.68 -11.80 24.94
CA ASP A 315 -11.17 -13.20 25.03
C ASP A 315 -12.50 -13.35 24.27
N THR A 316 -13.05 -14.56 24.27
CA THR A 316 -14.30 -14.90 23.58
C THR A 316 -15.54 -14.24 24.17
N ARG A 317 -15.45 -13.62 25.37
CA ARG A 317 -16.50 -12.85 26.03
C ARG A 317 -16.38 -11.36 25.72
N GLY A 318 -15.27 -10.92 25.08
CA GLY A 318 -14.98 -9.53 24.78
C GLY A 318 -14.13 -8.81 25.84
N ASP A 319 -13.75 -9.48 26.94
CA ASP A 319 -12.92 -8.91 28.00
C ASP A 319 -11.47 -8.70 27.48
N ILE A 320 -10.85 -7.57 27.86
CA ILE A 320 -9.44 -7.32 27.51
C ILE A 320 -8.55 -8.19 28.40
N VAL A 321 -7.75 -9.05 27.77
CA VAL A 321 -6.86 -10.01 28.45
C VAL A 321 -5.37 -9.76 28.16
N GLY A 322 -5.06 -8.78 27.32
CA GLY A 322 -3.70 -8.39 26.95
C GLY A 322 -3.72 -7.29 25.89
N ASP A 323 -2.57 -7.03 25.31
CA ASP A 323 -2.41 -6.05 24.23
C ASP A 323 -1.31 -6.47 23.23
N ILE A 324 -1.31 -5.79 22.07
CA ILE A 324 -0.23 -5.83 21.09
C ILE A 324 0.31 -4.41 20.99
N ARG A 325 1.59 -4.21 21.29
CA ARG A 325 2.20 -2.89 21.39
C ARG A 325 3.70 -2.91 21.13
N PRO A 326 4.33 -1.75 20.86
CA PRO A 326 5.79 -1.65 20.91
C PRO A 326 6.33 -2.10 22.26
N ALA A 327 7.46 -2.82 22.25
CA ALA A 327 8.19 -3.13 23.47
C ALA A 327 8.65 -1.82 24.15
N ALA A 328 8.74 -1.84 25.48
CA ALA A 328 9.19 -0.69 26.26
C ALA A 328 10.69 -0.42 26.04
#